data_bc3af63da94807e1654d070e7d97e3f6
#
_entry.id   bc3af63da94807e1654d070e7d97e3f6
#
_cell.length_a   1.000
_cell.length_b   1.000
_cell.length_c   1.000
_cell.angle_alpha   90.00
_cell.angle_beta   90.00
_cell.angle_gamma   90.00
#
_symmetry.space_group_name_H-M   'P 1'
#
loop_
_entity.id
_entity.type
_entity.pdbx_description
1 polymer ?
#
loop_
_entity_poly.entity_id
_entity_poly.type
_entity_poly.pdbx_seq_one_letter_code
_entity_poly.pdbx_strand_id
1 'polypeptide(L)'
;MMALGIPVRWGRAMAVLALCGALAGCFQRQAAPLVRFEPEAFSAAAGFSRFYETSPALACEAARRTLLSQGYVISSASDEQVTGRKFFQPSAEAHVPLEMRVVCATEAGDAAVVFAVAVQELHAVRKANHSASLGVGGLGSLSLPVEGSNDGMVKVGTQTISDPHFYRSFFDLLGEHLAQ
;
A
#
# COMPACT_ATOMS: atom_id res chain seq x y z
N MET A 1 -40.34 40.44 -54.24
CA MET A 1 -39.33 40.47 -53.13
C MET A 1 -40.07 40.29 -51.83
N MET A 2 -40.07 39.05 -51.27
CA MET A 2 -40.77 38.72 -50.02
C MET A 2 -39.63 38.38 -48.99
N ALA A 3 -39.47 39.22 -47.97
CA ALA A 3 -38.57 38.96 -46.86
C ALA A 3 -39.33 38.15 -45.80
N LEU A 4 -38.97 36.90 -45.59
CA LEU A 4 -39.46 36.07 -44.49
C LEU A 4 -38.74 36.50 -43.20
N GLY A 5 -39.47 37.16 -42.32
CA GLY A 5 -39.04 37.45 -40.94
C GLY A 5 -39.09 36.17 -40.12
N ILE A 6 -37.93 35.65 -39.72
CA ILE A 6 -37.81 34.53 -38.77
C ILE A 6 -38.12 35.05 -37.36
N PRO A 7 -39.09 34.46 -36.61
CA PRO A 7 -39.49 34.98 -35.30
C PRO A 7 -38.36 34.74 -34.27
N VAL A 8 -37.89 35.83 -33.68
CA VAL A 8 -36.83 35.93 -32.65
C VAL A 8 -37.05 35.02 -31.39
N ARG A 9 -38.27 34.51 -31.23
CA ARG A 9 -38.61 33.64 -30.09
C ARG A 9 -38.04 32.23 -30.15
N TRP A 10 -37.73 31.68 -31.35
CA TRP A 10 -37.16 30.34 -31.51
C TRP A 10 -35.66 30.29 -31.22
N GLY A 11 -34.94 31.37 -31.47
CA GLY A 11 -33.53 31.48 -31.18
C GLY A 11 -33.21 31.42 -29.67
N ARG A 12 -34.09 31.97 -28.84
CA ARG A 12 -33.94 31.96 -27.39
C ARG A 12 -34.18 30.58 -26.77
N ALA A 13 -35.12 29.80 -27.30
CA ALA A 13 -35.39 28.44 -26.85
C ALA A 13 -34.21 27.47 -27.19
N MET A 14 -33.62 27.61 -28.37
CA MET A 14 -32.47 26.82 -28.78
C MET A 14 -31.21 27.17 -27.97
N ALA A 15 -30.97 28.42 -27.61
CA ALA A 15 -29.85 28.85 -26.80
C ALA A 15 -29.93 28.31 -25.36
N VAL A 16 -31.13 28.26 -24.77
CA VAL A 16 -31.33 27.70 -23.41
C VAL A 16 -31.12 26.18 -23.39
N LEU A 17 -31.59 25.46 -24.42
CA LEU A 17 -31.36 24.00 -24.55
C LEU A 17 -29.90 23.66 -24.76
N ALA A 18 -29.14 24.46 -25.51
CA ALA A 18 -27.69 24.26 -25.69
C ALA A 18 -26.91 24.53 -24.40
N LEU A 19 -27.30 25.50 -23.57
CA LEU A 19 -26.65 25.80 -22.30
C LEU A 19 -26.92 24.74 -21.22
N CYS A 20 -28.12 24.13 -21.20
CA CYS A 20 -28.41 23.01 -20.30
C CYS A 20 -27.65 21.72 -20.68
N GLY A 21 -27.39 21.48 -21.96
CA GLY A 21 -26.61 20.33 -22.42
C GLY A 21 -25.11 20.41 -22.03
N ALA A 22 -24.57 21.63 -21.95
CA ALA A 22 -23.14 21.82 -21.56
C ALA A 22 -22.87 21.58 -20.06
N LEU A 23 -23.86 21.67 -19.19
CA LEU A 23 -23.78 21.46 -17.76
C LEU A 23 -23.92 19.99 -17.33
N ALA A 24 -24.42 19.10 -18.18
CA ALA A 24 -24.61 17.68 -17.90
C ALA A 24 -23.31 16.84 -18.05
N GLY A 25 -22.25 17.40 -18.62
CA GLY A 25 -21.04 16.68 -18.97
C GLY A 25 -20.00 16.49 -17.83
N CYS A 26 -20.18 17.07 -16.66
CA CYS A 26 -19.11 17.13 -15.64
C CYS A 26 -19.28 16.18 -14.45
N PHE A 27 -20.16 15.17 -14.49
CA PHE A 27 -20.33 14.23 -13.38
C PHE A 27 -19.96 12.79 -13.73
N GLN A 28 -18.86 12.59 -14.44
CA GLN A 28 -18.25 11.28 -14.55
C GLN A 28 -17.36 11.06 -13.33
N ARG A 29 -17.95 10.59 -12.22
CA ARG A 29 -17.16 9.99 -11.14
C ARG A 29 -16.49 8.76 -11.72
N GLN A 30 -15.20 8.87 -12.02
CA GLN A 30 -14.38 7.70 -12.26
C GLN A 30 -14.41 6.87 -10.97
N ALA A 31 -15.16 5.77 -10.99
CA ALA A 31 -15.08 4.77 -9.94
C ALA A 31 -13.62 4.29 -9.89
N ALA A 32 -13.02 4.30 -8.70
CA ALA A 32 -11.70 3.72 -8.51
C ALA A 32 -11.73 2.29 -9.06
N PRO A 33 -10.71 1.87 -9.85
CA PRO A 33 -10.66 0.52 -10.38
C PRO A 33 -10.72 -0.45 -9.21
N LEU A 34 -11.68 -1.38 -9.26
CA LEU A 34 -11.75 -2.49 -8.31
C LEU A 34 -10.44 -3.27 -8.45
N VAL A 35 -9.68 -3.35 -7.35
CA VAL A 35 -8.50 -4.21 -7.29
C VAL A 35 -8.99 -5.63 -7.52
N ARG A 36 -8.74 -6.17 -8.72
CA ARG A 36 -9.09 -7.55 -9.04
C ARG A 36 -8.01 -8.43 -8.42
N PHE A 37 -8.42 -9.40 -7.62
CA PHE A 37 -7.53 -10.46 -7.15
C PHE A 37 -7.09 -11.27 -8.37
N GLU A 38 -5.78 -11.31 -8.64
CA GLU A 38 -5.19 -12.23 -9.60
C GLU A 38 -4.85 -13.51 -8.87
N PRO A 39 -5.32 -14.68 -9.34
CA PRO A 39 -4.97 -15.95 -8.73
C PRO A 39 -3.44 -16.14 -8.73
N GLU A 40 -2.89 -16.46 -7.56
CA GLU A 40 -1.47 -16.72 -7.41
C GLU A 40 -1.10 -18.05 -8.11
N ALA A 41 -0.09 -17.99 -8.96
CA ALA A 41 0.48 -19.20 -9.56
C ALA A 41 1.52 -19.79 -8.61
N PHE A 42 1.16 -20.85 -7.88
CA PHE A 42 2.09 -21.57 -7.02
C PHE A 42 3.17 -22.24 -7.87
N SER A 43 4.43 -21.82 -7.71
CA SER A 43 5.59 -22.41 -8.38
C SER A 43 6.74 -22.60 -7.40
N ALA A 44 7.51 -23.67 -7.60
CA ALA A 44 8.72 -23.94 -6.79
C ALA A 44 9.84 -22.92 -6.98
N ALA A 45 9.73 -22.03 -7.97
CA ALA A 45 10.71 -20.98 -8.26
C ALA A 45 10.52 -19.71 -7.41
N ALA A 46 9.58 -19.70 -6.47
CA ALA A 46 9.43 -18.59 -5.54
C ALA A 46 10.69 -18.50 -4.68
N GLY A 47 11.47 -17.43 -4.83
CA GLY A 47 12.72 -17.20 -4.10
C GLY A 47 12.58 -16.89 -2.61
N PHE A 48 11.47 -17.35 -2.00
CA PHE A 48 11.11 -17.11 -0.60
C PHE A 48 11.66 -18.17 0.36
N SER A 49 12.43 -19.16 -0.13
CA SER A 49 13.02 -20.20 0.71
C SER A 49 14.41 -20.60 0.25
N ARG A 50 15.21 -21.09 1.20
CA ARG A 50 16.54 -21.68 0.94
C ARG A 50 16.83 -22.80 1.93
N PHE A 51 17.48 -23.84 1.43
CA PHE A 51 17.96 -24.98 2.21
C PHE A 51 19.34 -24.68 2.82
N TYR A 52 19.56 -25.15 4.07
CA TYR A 52 20.84 -25.09 4.77
C TYR A 52 21.10 -26.41 5.50
N GLU A 53 22.34 -26.91 5.44
CA GLU A 53 22.81 -28.10 6.15
C GLU A 53 23.12 -27.76 7.61
N THR A 54 22.10 -27.35 8.36
CA THR A 54 22.21 -26.97 9.77
C THR A 54 20.86 -27.13 10.46
N SER A 55 20.85 -27.18 11.80
CA SER A 55 19.59 -27.29 12.53
C SER A 55 18.71 -26.04 12.38
N PRO A 56 17.38 -26.17 12.48
CA PRO A 56 16.46 -25.04 12.43
C PRO A 56 16.79 -23.94 13.46
N ALA A 57 17.18 -24.33 14.67
CA ALA A 57 17.54 -23.38 15.73
C ALA A 57 18.77 -22.52 15.34
N LEU A 58 19.81 -23.13 14.80
CA LEU A 58 20.99 -22.41 14.31
C LEU A 58 20.68 -21.53 13.10
N ALA A 59 19.83 -22.02 12.17
CA ALA A 59 19.38 -21.24 11.03
C ALA A 59 18.58 -20.01 11.47
N CYS A 60 17.69 -20.15 12.46
CA CYS A 60 16.94 -19.03 13.01
C CYS A 60 17.79 -18.05 13.80
N GLU A 61 18.82 -18.53 14.53
CA GLU A 61 19.77 -17.64 15.18
C GLU A 61 20.58 -16.83 14.15
N ALA A 62 21.03 -17.46 13.06
CA ALA A 62 21.68 -16.75 11.96
C ALA A 62 20.76 -15.74 11.30
N ALA A 63 19.49 -16.08 11.10
CA ALA A 63 18.47 -15.16 10.58
C ALA A 63 18.28 -13.95 11.51
N ARG A 64 18.26 -14.17 12.82
CA ARG A 64 18.20 -13.10 13.83
C ARG A 64 19.38 -12.16 13.72
N ARG A 65 20.61 -12.69 13.62
CA ARG A 65 21.83 -11.89 13.42
C ARG A 65 21.79 -11.12 12.11
N THR A 66 21.32 -11.75 11.03
CA THR A 66 21.14 -11.12 9.73
C THR A 66 20.21 -9.92 9.82
N LEU A 67 19.04 -10.07 10.43
CA LEU A 67 18.09 -8.96 10.60
C LEU A 67 18.67 -7.83 11.44
N LEU A 68 19.33 -8.16 12.57
CA LEU A 68 19.97 -7.17 13.43
C LEU A 68 21.08 -6.40 12.70
N SER A 69 21.92 -7.08 11.91
CA SER A 69 23.00 -6.44 11.13
C SER A 69 22.47 -5.45 10.09
N GLN A 70 21.25 -5.65 9.62
CA GLN A 70 20.57 -4.78 8.67
C GLN A 70 19.69 -3.70 9.34
N GLY A 71 19.75 -3.57 10.67
CA GLY A 71 19.05 -2.54 11.43
C GLY A 71 17.55 -2.83 11.66
N TYR A 72 17.15 -4.10 11.63
CA TYR A 72 15.82 -4.48 12.07
C TYR A 72 15.76 -4.54 13.60
N VAL A 73 14.65 -4.11 14.16
CA VAL A 73 14.30 -4.31 15.57
C VAL A 73 13.56 -5.64 15.66
N ILE A 74 14.08 -6.59 16.42
CA ILE A 74 13.44 -7.90 16.60
C ILE A 74 12.21 -7.74 17.50
N SER A 75 11.07 -8.14 16.99
CA SER A 75 9.78 -8.13 17.71
C SER A 75 9.43 -9.50 18.32
N SER A 76 9.93 -10.59 17.74
CA SER A 76 9.78 -11.96 18.24
C SER A 76 10.92 -12.83 17.75
N ALA A 77 11.43 -13.73 18.59
CA ALA A 77 12.43 -14.73 18.21
C ALA A 77 12.22 -16.02 19.00
N SER A 78 12.31 -17.14 18.27
CA SER A 78 12.33 -18.51 18.81
C SER A 78 13.26 -19.36 17.95
N ASP A 79 13.42 -20.62 18.31
CA ASP A 79 14.22 -21.59 17.54
C ASP A 79 13.65 -21.92 16.15
N GLU A 80 12.36 -21.59 15.92
CA GLU A 80 11.64 -21.89 14.69
C GLU A 80 11.24 -20.65 13.90
N GLN A 81 11.21 -19.46 14.53
CA GLN A 81 10.75 -18.25 13.88
C GLN A 81 11.40 -16.99 14.43
N VAL A 82 11.70 -16.07 13.53
CA VAL A 82 12.17 -14.72 13.86
C VAL A 82 11.32 -13.69 13.12
N THR A 83 10.88 -12.65 13.82
CA THR A 83 10.19 -11.51 13.22
C THR A 83 10.91 -10.22 13.58
N GLY A 84 11.26 -9.44 12.58
CA GLY A 84 11.90 -8.14 12.75
C GLY A 84 11.16 -7.05 11.98
N ARG A 85 11.25 -5.82 12.50
CA ARG A 85 10.66 -4.63 11.88
C ARG A 85 11.72 -3.58 11.63
N LYS A 86 11.60 -2.90 10.50
CA LYS A 86 12.43 -1.77 10.14
C LYS A 86 11.54 -0.65 9.60
N PHE A 87 11.89 0.59 9.94
CA PHE A 87 11.15 1.75 9.46
C PHE A 87 11.99 2.46 8.41
N PHE A 88 11.38 2.70 7.26
CA PHE A 88 11.96 3.51 6.21
C PHE A 88 11.23 4.83 6.14
N GLN A 89 11.98 5.90 5.92
CA GLN A 89 11.44 7.23 5.71
C GLN A 89 11.91 7.73 4.33
N PRO A 90 11.20 7.32 3.25
CA PRO A 90 11.56 7.72 1.90
C PRO A 90 11.37 9.22 1.63
N SER A 91 10.51 9.88 2.41
CA SER A 91 10.33 11.34 2.43
C SER A 91 9.96 11.82 3.82
N ALA A 92 9.97 13.14 4.05
CA ALA A 92 9.63 13.72 5.36
C ALA A 92 8.20 13.36 5.82
N GLU A 93 7.29 13.11 4.86
CA GLU A 93 5.89 12.81 5.13
C GLU A 93 5.54 11.31 5.03
N ALA A 94 6.49 10.46 4.62
CA ALA A 94 6.22 9.04 4.39
C ALA A 94 7.03 8.16 5.35
N HIS A 95 6.33 7.44 6.22
CA HIS A 95 6.89 6.38 7.04
C HIS A 95 6.38 5.04 6.52
N VAL A 96 7.32 4.17 6.11
CA VAL A 96 6.99 2.85 5.57
C VAL A 96 7.57 1.80 6.50
N PRO A 97 6.75 1.19 7.39
CA PRO A 97 7.16 0.04 8.17
C PRO A 97 7.30 -1.19 7.27
N LEU A 98 8.42 -1.88 7.41
CA LEU A 98 8.69 -3.16 6.80
C LEU A 98 8.81 -4.22 7.89
N GLU A 99 7.97 -5.24 7.85
CA GLU A 99 8.07 -6.42 8.71
C GLU A 99 8.63 -7.58 7.90
N MET A 100 9.66 -8.23 8.44
CA MET A 100 10.21 -9.45 7.87
C MET A 100 10.02 -10.59 8.84
N ARG A 101 9.40 -11.67 8.36
CA ARG A 101 9.19 -12.92 9.09
C ARG A 101 10.01 -14.02 8.45
N VAL A 102 10.76 -14.71 9.28
CA VAL A 102 11.59 -15.85 8.89
C VAL A 102 11.12 -17.06 9.68
N VAL A 103 10.91 -18.19 9.00
CA VAL A 103 10.52 -19.47 9.60
C VAL A 103 11.55 -20.50 9.21
N CYS A 104 12.09 -21.24 10.20
CA CYS A 104 13.09 -22.27 10.02
C CYS A 104 12.44 -23.63 10.27
N ALA A 105 12.08 -24.30 9.20
CA ALA A 105 11.44 -25.61 9.26
C ALA A 105 12.47 -26.72 9.20
N THR A 106 12.22 -27.80 9.95
CA THR A 106 13.03 -29.02 9.90
C THR A 106 12.86 -29.71 8.54
N GLU A 107 13.98 -30.10 7.96
CA GLU A 107 14.06 -30.96 6.78
C GLU A 107 14.71 -32.27 7.16
N ALA A 108 14.74 -33.25 6.24
CA ALA A 108 15.32 -34.56 6.51
C ALA A 108 16.80 -34.47 6.95
N GLY A 109 17.19 -35.24 7.97
CA GLY A 109 18.57 -35.36 8.39
C GLY A 109 19.12 -34.19 9.23
N ASP A 110 18.29 -33.50 10.02
CA ASP A 110 18.68 -32.37 10.87
C ASP A 110 19.09 -31.11 10.08
N ALA A 111 18.61 -31.02 8.83
CA ALA A 111 18.76 -29.83 8.00
C ALA A 111 17.58 -28.87 8.16
N ALA A 112 17.72 -27.63 7.71
CA ALA A 112 16.70 -26.63 7.74
C ALA A 112 16.32 -26.10 6.35
N VAL A 113 15.04 -25.91 6.11
CA VAL A 113 14.54 -25.00 5.07
C VAL A 113 14.10 -23.71 5.74
N VAL A 114 14.70 -22.61 5.33
CA VAL A 114 14.40 -21.28 5.83
C VAL A 114 13.46 -20.58 4.85
N PHE A 115 12.28 -20.22 5.29
CA PHE A 115 11.31 -19.42 4.57
C PHE A 115 11.38 -17.97 5.05
N ALA A 116 11.33 -17.01 4.15
CA ALA A 116 11.34 -15.58 4.48
C ALA A 116 10.27 -14.84 3.70
N VAL A 117 9.51 -13.99 4.41
CA VAL A 117 8.50 -13.10 3.82
C VAL A 117 8.68 -11.71 4.39
N ALA A 118 8.75 -10.71 3.52
CA ALA A 118 8.78 -9.30 3.89
C ALA A 118 7.52 -8.60 3.42
N VAL A 119 6.87 -7.86 4.34
CA VAL A 119 5.63 -7.13 4.10
C VAL A 119 5.83 -5.67 4.47
N GLN A 120 5.55 -4.78 3.53
CA GLN A 120 5.52 -3.34 3.77
C GLN A 120 4.09 -2.86 3.99
N GLU A 121 3.92 -1.88 4.90
CA GLU A 121 2.66 -1.20 5.09
C GLU A 121 2.56 0.00 4.17
N LEU A 122 1.42 0.12 3.48
CA LEU A 122 1.10 1.25 2.64
C LEU A 122 0.26 2.25 3.45
N HIS A 123 0.74 3.49 3.54
CA HIS A 123 0.04 4.57 4.21
C HIS A 123 -0.34 5.64 3.18
N ALA A 124 -1.53 6.21 3.34
CA ALA A 124 -1.97 7.34 2.54
C ALA A 124 -2.42 8.49 3.46
N VAL A 125 -2.12 9.70 3.03
CA VAL A 125 -2.62 10.91 3.71
C VAL A 125 -4.11 11.04 3.42
N ARG A 126 -4.94 10.96 4.43
CA ARG A 126 -6.36 11.28 4.34
C ARG A 126 -6.57 12.74 4.70
N LYS A 127 -6.94 13.55 3.71
CA LYS A 127 -7.43 14.90 3.98
C LYS A 127 -8.82 14.78 4.64
N ALA A 128 -8.90 15.18 5.89
CA ALA A 128 -10.19 15.30 6.57
C ALA A 128 -10.88 16.57 6.05
N ASN A 129 -11.85 16.41 5.17
CA ASN A 129 -12.71 17.52 4.77
C ASN A 129 -13.65 17.86 5.94
N HIS A 130 -13.24 18.77 6.79
CA HIS A 130 -14.13 19.37 7.78
C HIS A 130 -14.94 20.48 7.10
N SER A 131 -16.20 20.21 6.82
CA SER A 131 -17.17 21.25 6.45
C SER A 131 -17.83 21.75 7.73
N ALA A 132 -17.54 22.99 8.13
CA ALA A 132 -18.31 23.66 9.17
C ALA A 132 -19.57 24.26 8.53
N SER A 133 -20.76 23.80 8.92
CA SER A 133 -22.02 24.39 8.51
C SER A 133 -22.44 25.44 9.53
N LEU A 134 -22.45 26.70 9.10
CA LEU A 134 -23.05 27.80 9.85
C LEU A 134 -24.52 27.91 9.44
N GLY A 135 -25.41 27.52 10.34
CA GLY A 135 -26.84 27.77 10.19
C GLY A 135 -27.14 29.26 10.45
N VAL A 136 -27.55 29.98 9.42
CA VAL A 136 -28.11 31.33 9.59
C VAL A 136 -29.63 31.17 9.66
N GLY A 137 -30.20 31.46 10.84
CA GLY A 137 -31.62 31.28 11.13
C GLY A 137 -32.53 31.84 10.03
N GLY A 138 -33.31 30.97 9.41
CA GLY A 138 -34.36 31.32 8.45
C GLY A 138 -33.97 31.41 6.98
N LEU A 139 -32.68 31.37 6.58
CA LEU A 139 -32.26 31.56 5.17
C LEU A 139 -31.39 30.40 4.59
N GLY A 140 -31.25 29.27 5.27
CA GLY A 140 -30.49 28.15 4.78
C GLY A 140 -29.13 27.99 5.48
N SER A 141 -28.46 26.84 5.27
CA SER A 141 -27.12 26.55 5.81
C SER A 141 -26.06 26.79 4.74
N LEU A 142 -25.07 27.59 5.05
CA LEU A 142 -23.87 27.78 4.23
C LEU A 142 -22.78 26.87 4.75
N SER A 143 -22.34 25.91 3.95
CA SER A 143 -21.20 25.04 4.26
C SER A 143 -19.94 25.68 3.73
N LEU A 144 -19.07 26.13 4.63
CA LEU A 144 -17.74 26.64 4.28
C LEU A 144 -16.73 25.50 4.47
N PRO A 145 -15.87 25.21 3.50
CA PRO A 145 -14.72 24.36 3.72
C PRO A 145 -13.78 25.06 4.69
N VAL A 146 -13.58 24.48 5.88
CA VAL A 146 -12.56 24.94 6.83
C VAL A 146 -11.32 24.11 6.56
N GLU A 147 -10.27 24.73 6.09
CA GLU A 147 -8.94 24.13 6.00
C GLU A 147 -8.38 23.98 7.42
N GLY A 148 -8.77 22.90 8.07
CA GLY A 148 -8.13 22.40 9.29
C GLY A 148 -7.15 21.30 8.90
N SER A 149 -5.86 21.53 9.08
CA SER A 149 -4.79 20.58 8.80
C SER A 149 -4.77 19.43 9.83
N ASN A 150 -5.73 18.52 9.77
CA ASN A 150 -5.64 17.21 10.40
C ASN A 150 -5.43 16.16 9.31
N ASP A 151 -4.35 16.33 8.54
CA ASP A 151 -3.88 15.32 7.61
C ASP A 151 -3.34 14.13 8.41
N GLY A 152 -4.16 13.11 8.60
CA GLY A 152 -3.79 11.87 9.27
C GLY A 152 -3.24 10.87 8.26
N MET A 153 -2.05 10.31 8.52
CA MET A 153 -1.59 9.13 7.81
C MET A 153 -2.40 7.92 8.27
N VAL A 154 -3.14 7.31 7.35
CA VAL A 154 -3.89 6.07 7.60
C VAL A 154 -3.29 4.93 6.81
N LYS A 155 -3.17 3.77 7.45
CA LYS A 155 -2.82 2.53 6.78
C LYS A 155 -3.94 2.16 5.80
N VAL A 156 -3.59 2.06 4.51
CA VAL A 156 -4.53 1.73 3.43
C VAL A 156 -4.37 0.31 2.93
N GLY A 157 -3.27 -0.36 3.27
CA GLY A 157 -3.02 -1.73 2.88
C GLY A 157 -1.65 -2.24 3.31
N THR A 158 -1.37 -3.48 2.91
CA THR A 158 -0.06 -4.13 3.01
C THR A 158 0.31 -4.69 1.66
N GLN A 159 1.59 -4.73 1.37
CA GLN A 159 2.14 -5.33 0.16
C GLN A 159 3.32 -6.23 0.49
N THR A 160 3.30 -7.44 -0.01
CA THR A 160 4.45 -8.34 0.09
C THR A 160 5.54 -7.88 -0.88
N ILE A 161 6.78 -7.82 -0.41
CA ILE A 161 7.95 -7.61 -1.25
C ILE A 161 8.13 -8.88 -2.09
N SER A 162 8.07 -8.75 -3.40
CA SER A 162 8.21 -9.87 -4.35
C SER A 162 9.52 -9.83 -5.14
N ASP A 163 10.42 -8.87 -4.84
CA ASP A 163 11.71 -8.74 -5.51
C ASP A 163 12.63 -9.92 -5.17
N PRO A 164 13.01 -10.78 -6.15
CA PRO A 164 13.88 -11.93 -5.91
C PRO A 164 15.28 -11.53 -5.46
N HIS A 165 15.76 -10.33 -5.83
CA HIS A 165 17.08 -9.85 -5.42
C HIS A 165 17.11 -9.56 -3.92
N PHE A 166 16.03 -9.00 -3.37
CA PHE A 166 15.91 -8.75 -1.94
C PHE A 166 16.10 -10.05 -1.13
N TYR A 167 15.37 -11.11 -1.49
CA TYR A 167 15.46 -12.41 -0.79
C TYR A 167 16.80 -13.10 -1.01
N ARG A 168 17.35 -13.01 -2.22
CA ARG A 168 18.68 -13.58 -2.50
C ARG A 168 19.73 -12.96 -1.59
N SER A 169 19.77 -11.64 -1.51
CA SER A 169 20.72 -10.92 -0.65
C SER A 169 20.54 -11.25 0.83
N PHE A 170 19.29 -11.42 1.28
CA PHE A 170 19.02 -11.86 2.65
C PHE A 170 19.56 -13.26 2.92
N PHE A 171 19.29 -14.22 2.04
CA PHE A 171 19.74 -15.61 2.22
C PHE A 171 21.24 -15.77 2.08
N ASP A 172 21.90 -14.98 1.22
CA ASP A 172 23.35 -14.99 1.08
C ASP A 172 24.00 -14.52 2.39
N LEU A 173 23.53 -13.40 2.95
CA LEU A 173 24.03 -12.88 4.22
C LEU A 173 23.73 -13.81 5.42
N LEU A 174 22.57 -14.50 5.40
CA LEU A 174 22.27 -15.54 6.39
C LEU A 174 23.29 -16.68 6.32
N GLY A 175 23.65 -17.12 5.12
CA GLY A 175 24.68 -18.13 4.91
C GLY A 175 26.06 -17.70 5.44
N GLU A 176 26.43 -16.42 5.28
CA GLU A 176 27.66 -15.86 5.86
C GLU A 176 27.64 -15.91 7.39
N HIS A 177 26.52 -15.64 8.03
CA HIS A 177 26.39 -15.73 9.49
C HIS A 177 26.37 -17.17 10.03
N LEU A 178 26.00 -18.15 9.19
CA LEU A 178 26.13 -19.57 9.55
C LEU A 178 27.57 -20.08 9.48
N ALA A 179 28.41 -19.46 8.65
CA ALA A 179 29.81 -19.85 8.46
C ALA A 179 30.75 -19.29 9.52
N GLN A 180 30.28 -18.40 10.40
CA GLN A 180 31.01 -17.78 11.50
C GLN A 180 30.87 -18.57 12.80
#